data_ae84bad5b178d2e0ecc19269fbdc9602
#
_entry.id   ae84bad5b178d2e0ecc19269fbdc9602
#
_cell.length_a   1.000
_cell.length_b   1.000
_cell.length_c   1.000
_cell.angle_alpha   90.00
_cell.angle_beta   90.00
_cell.angle_gamma   90.00
#
_symmetry.space_group_name_H-M   'P 1'
#
loop_
_entity.id
_entity.type
_entity.pdbx_description
1 polymer ?
#
loop_
_entity_poly.entity_id
_entity_poly.type
_entity_poly.pdbx_seq_one_letter_code
_entity_poly.pdbx_strand_id
1 'polypeptide(L)'
;MYDYMESLHRQFFREPECSELRREIEQTRQVLRDGMDKESRRRLLYLMDCQSALREEVSLQSFLAGYRLACGIYRELLQEPPLSFDREEEKRSEDIYQIEKKAAEAACSGKED
;
A
#
# COMPACT_ATOMS: atom_id res chain seq x y z
N MET A 1 8.48 -10.50 16.83
CA MET A 1 7.97 -9.40 16.00
C MET A 1 6.69 -9.76 15.24
N TYR A 2 6.67 -10.93 14.65
CA TYR A 2 5.49 -11.45 13.95
C TYR A 2 4.26 -11.57 14.85
N ASP A 3 4.45 -12.08 16.07
CA ASP A 3 3.36 -12.31 17.01
C ASP A 3 2.66 -11.02 17.45
N TYR A 4 3.43 -9.96 17.61
CA TYR A 4 2.90 -8.65 17.98
C TYR A 4 2.05 -8.05 16.86
N MET A 5 2.53 -8.14 15.63
CA MET A 5 1.82 -7.63 14.46
C MET A 5 0.55 -8.42 14.18
N GLU A 6 0.59 -9.73 14.37
CA GLU A 6 -0.61 -10.58 14.29
C GLU A 6 -1.65 -10.16 15.31
N SER A 7 -1.23 -9.89 16.54
CA SER A 7 -2.12 -9.42 17.61
C SER A 7 -2.76 -8.07 17.26
N LEU A 8 -1.99 -7.15 16.71
CA LEU A 8 -2.50 -5.86 16.26
C LEU A 8 -3.51 -6.02 15.14
N HIS A 9 -3.21 -6.91 14.18
CA HIS A 9 -4.12 -7.20 13.08
C HIS A 9 -5.46 -7.74 13.61
N ARG A 10 -5.43 -8.69 14.53
CA ARG A 10 -6.64 -9.24 15.14
C ARG A 10 -7.45 -8.20 15.89
N GLN A 11 -6.78 -7.29 16.60
CA GLN A 11 -7.46 -6.28 17.42
C GLN A 11 -8.04 -5.13 16.60
N PHE A 12 -7.32 -4.66 15.62
CA PHE A 12 -7.64 -3.40 14.94
C PHE A 12 -8.17 -3.54 13.54
N PHE A 13 -7.84 -4.66 12.86
CA PHE A 13 -8.38 -4.88 11.54
C PHE A 13 -9.86 -5.26 11.63
N ARG A 14 -10.68 -4.59 10.83
CA ARG A 14 -12.09 -4.93 10.68
C ARG A 14 -12.35 -5.25 9.21
N GLU A 15 -12.78 -6.49 8.96
CA GLU A 15 -13.11 -6.93 7.62
C GLU A 15 -14.32 -6.16 7.11
N PRO A 16 -14.26 -5.60 5.88
CA PRO A 16 -15.43 -4.95 5.28
C PRO A 16 -16.58 -5.93 5.15
N GLU A 17 -17.80 -5.46 5.33
CA GLU A 17 -18.98 -6.33 5.27
C GLU A 17 -19.21 -6.90 3.87
N CYS A 18 -19.07 -6.11 2.81
CA CYS A 18 -19.24 -6.55 1.42
C CYS A 18 -20.46 -7.47 1.24
N SER A 19 -21.58 -7.07 1.79
CA SER A 19 -22.77 -7.92 1.92
C SER A 19 -23.29 -8.47 0.58
N GLU A 20 -23.22 -7.68 -0.47
CA GLU A 20 -23.64 -8.13 -1.81
C GLU A 20 -22.76 -9.23 -2.38
N LEU A 21 -21.45 -9.07 -2.27
CA LEU A 21 -20.49 -10.09 -2.71
C LEU A 21 -20.63 -11.37 -1.90
N ARG A 22 -20.81 -11.24 -0.59
CA ARG A 22 -21.01 -12.40 0.29
C ARG A 22 -22.28 -13.15 -0.08
N ARG A 23 -23.34 -12.44 -0.41
CA ARG A 23 -24.61 -13.01 -0.86
C ARG A 23 -24.43 -13.76 -2.17
N GLU A 24 -23.76 -13.15 -3.15
CA GLU A 24 -23.46 -13.78 -4.43
C GLU A 24 -22.64 -15.06 -4.26
N ILE A 25 -21.61 -15.01 -3.42
CA ILE A 25 -20.77 -16.18 -3.13
C ILE A 25 -21.62 -17.30 -2.52
N GLU A 26 -22.47 -16.99 -1.55
CA GLU A 26 -23.29 -17.98 -0.88
C GLU A 26 -24.35 -18.57 -1.82
N GLN A 27 -24.98 -17.74 -2.63
CA GLN A 27 -25.96 -18.22 -3.62
C GLN A 27 -25.31 -19.12 -4.67
N THR A 28 -24.17 -18.71 -5.20
CA THR A 28 -23.42 -19.48 -6.19
C THR A 28 -22.93 -20.79 -5.60
N ARG A 29 -22.44 -20.75 -4.36
CA ARG A 29 -22.02 -21.94 -3.64
C ARG A 29 -23.15 -22.94 -3.48
N GLN A 30 -24.34 -22.49 -3.13
CA GLN A 30 -25.51 -23.35 -2.98
C GLN A 30 -25.95 -23.96 -4.30
N VAL A 31 -25.96 -23.19 -5.38
CA VAL A 31 -26.30 -23.69 -6.72
C VAL A 31 -25.31 -24.77 -7.14
N LEU A 32 -24.01 -24.55 -6.95
CA LEU A 32 -22.99 -25.55 -7.27
C LEU A 32 -23.14 -26.81 -6.42
N ARG A 33 -23.37 -26.64 -5.13
CA ARG A 33 -23.52 -27.72 -4.18
C ARG A 33 -24.70 -28.64 -4.53
N ASP A 34 -25.82 -28.05 -4.90
CA ASP A 34 -27.05 -28.80 -5.23
C ASP A 34 -26.89 -29.70 -6.45
N GLY A 35 -26.03 -29.30 -7.39
CA GLY A 35 -25.75 -30.07 -8.59
C GLY A 35 -24.59 -31.06 -8.46
N MET A 36 -23.95 -31.16 -7.30
CA MET A 36 -22.75 -31.97 -7.11
C MET A 36 -23.01 -33.26 -6.35
N ASP A 37 -22.21 -34.29 -6.66
CA ASP A 37 -22.13 -35.51 -5.86
C ASP A 37 -21.36 -35.26 -4.54
N LYS A 38 -21.31 -36.28 -3.69
CA LYS A 38 -20.69 -36.18 -2.37
C LYS A 38 -19.19 -35.83 -2.44
N GLU A 39 -18.49 -36.42 -3.38
CA GLU A 39 -17.04 -36.21 -3.54
C GLU A 39 -16.75 -34.79 -4.05
N SER A 40 -17.50 -34.31 -5.02
CA SER A 40 -17.39 -32.96 -5.53
C SER A 40 -17.73 -31.93 -4.47
N ARG A 41 -18.71 -32.18 -3.61
CA ARG A 41 -19.03 -31.31 -2.48
C ARG A 41 -17.87 -31.21 -1.49
N ARG A 42 -17.18 -32.32 -1.21
CA ARG A 42 -15.97 -32.28 -0.37
C ARG A 42 -14.88 -31.44 -0.96
N ARG A 43 -14.65 -31.56 -2.26
CA ARG A 43 -13.66 -30.77 -2.97
C ARG A 43 -14.01 -29.27 -2.94
N LEU A 44 -15.28 -28.95 -3.10
CA LEU A 44 -15.76 -27.58 -3.01
C LEU A 44 -15.51 -27.00 -1.61
N LEU A 45 -15.83 -27.74 -0.56
CA LEU A 45 -15.59 -27.34 0.83
C LEU A 45 -14.10 -27.11 1.07
N TYR A 46 -13.26 -28.03 0.59
CA TYR A 46 -11.81 -27.90 0.71
C TYR A 46 -11.31 -26.65 -0.01
N LEU A 47 -11.81 -26.40 -1.22
CA LEU A 47 -11.46 -25.19 -1.96
C LEU A 47 -11.87 -23.93 -1.20
N MET A 48 -13.06 -23.90 -0.63
CA MET A 48 -13.54 -22.76 0.17
C MET A 48 -12.67 -22.55 1.40
N ASP A 49 -12.25 -23.62 2.07
CA ASP A 49 -11.36 -23.52 3.23
C ASP A 49 -9.99 -22.98 2.83
N CYS A 50 -9.44 -23.44 1.72
CA CYS A 50 -8.17 -22.93 1.18
C CYS A 50 -8.27 -21.44 0.81
N GLN A 51 -9.37 -21.05 0.18
CA GLN A 51 -9.61 -19.64 -0.16
C GLN A 51 -9.72 -18.77 1.08
N SER A 52 -10.37 -19.25 2.12
CA SER A 52 -10.48 -18.53 3.40
C SER A 52 -9.12 -18.37 4.06
N ALA A 53 -8.30 -19.43 4.07
CA ALA A 53 -6.95 -19.37 4.60
C ALA A 53 -6.07 -18.41 3.81
N LEU A 54 -6.16 -18.42 2.49
CA LEU A 54 -5.44 -17.50 1.62
C LEU A 54 -5.86 -16.06 1.91
N ARG A 55 -7.14 -15.80 2.05
CA ARG A 55 -7.68 -14.48 2.35
C ARG A 55 -7.14 -13.95 3.68
N GLU A 56 -7.11 -14.77 4.71
CA GLU A 56 -6.55 -14.41 6.01
C GLU A 56 -5.07 -14.06 5.91
N GLU A 57 -4.30 -14.87 5.19
CA GLU A 57 -2.88 -14.63 5.00
C GLU A 57 -2.61 -13.36 4.20
N VAL A 58 -3.34 -13.15 3.11
CA VAL A 58 -3.22 -11.92 2.31
C VAL A 58 -3.59 -10.69 3.13
N SER A 59 -4.65 -10.79 3.94
CA SER A 59 -5.07 -9.71 4.83
C SER A 59 -3.98 -9.34 5.82
N LEU A 60 -3.38 -10.34 6.48
CA LEU A 60 -2.29 -10.15 7.42
C LEU A 60 -1.06 -9.54 6.75
N GLN A 61 -0.64 -10.09 5.62
CA GLN A 61 0.54 -9.59 4.91
C GLN A 61 0.32 -8.17 4.38
N SER A 62 -0.87 -7.85 3.92
CA SER A 62 -1.23 -6.50 3.47
C SER A 62 -1.19 -5.50 4.62
N PHE A 63 -1.69 -5.89 5.78
CA PHE A 63 -1.64 -5.09 7.00
C PHE A 63 -0.19 -4.82 7.42
N LEU A 64 0.65 -5.85 7.41
CA LEU A 64 2.09 -5.73 7.72
C LEU A 64 2.80 -4.80 6.74
N ALA A 65 2.54 -4.98 5.44
CA ALA A 65 3.14 -4.17 4.41
C ALA A 65 2.76 -2.69 4.55
N GLY A 66 1.49 -2.42 4.80
CA GLY A 66 1.00 -1.06 5.03
C GLY A 66 1.62 -0.41 6.26
N TYR A 67 1.72 -1.16 7.36
CA TYR A 67 2.35 -0.70 8.59
C TYR A 67 3.84 -0.39 8.38
N ARG A 68 4.57 -1.28 7.71
CA ARG A 68 5.99 -1.07 7.40
C ARG A 68 6.21 0.15 6.52
N LEU A 69 5.35 0.31 5.52
CA LEU A 69 5.39 1.48 4.65
C LEU A 69 5.18 2.76 5.43
N ALA A 70 4.16 2.81 6.28
CA ALA A 70 3.86 3.96 7.11
C ALA A 70 5.02 4.29 8.07
N CYS A 71 5.60 3.27 8.71
CA CYS A 71 6.76 3.44 9.59
C CYS A 71 7.99 3.92 8.83
N GLY A 72 8.20 3.41 7.62
CA GLY A 72 9.30 3.84 6.77
C GLY A 72 9.20 5.30 6.39
N ILE A 73 8.03 5.73 5.97
CA ILE A 73 7.75 7.13 5.64
C ILE A 73 7.96 8.02 6.87
N TYR A 74 7.42 7.62 8.00
CA TYR A 74 7.54 8.35 9.26
C TYR A 74 9.00 8.49 9.69
N ARG A 75 9.78 7.42 9.56
CA ARG A 75 11.22 7.43 9.88
C ARG A 75 11.99 8.39 9.00
N GLU A 76 11.73 8.41 7.71
CA GLU A 76 12.36 9.34 6.80
C GLU A 76 12.04 10.79 7.15
N LEU A 77 10.80 11.07 7.50
CA LEU A 77 10.37 12.39 7.93
C LEU A 77 11.05 12.85 9.23
N LEU A 78 11.42 11.91 10.10
CA LEU A 78 12.10 12.22 11.36
C LEU A 78 13.61 12.39 11.20
N GLN A 79 14.24 11.62 10.30
CA GLN A 79 15.70 11.59 10.14
C GLN A 79 16.23 12.80 9.40
N GLU A 80 15.51 13.29 8.43
CA GLU A 80 15.85 14.54 7.78
C GLU A 80 15.11 15.66 8.49
N PRO A 81 15.75 16.86 8.60
CA PRO A 81 14.96 17.98 9.02
C PRO A 81 13.74 17.99 8.11
N PRO A 82 12.56 18.13 8.70
CA PRO A 82 11.34 17.92 7.95
C PRO A 82 11.43 18.72 6.67
N LEU A 83 11.18 18.05 5.55
CA LEU A 83 10.99 18.69 4.28
C LEU A 83 9.86 19.71 4.47
N SER A 84 10.21 20.85 5.08
CA SER A 84 9.29 21.94 5.09
C SER A 84 9.23 22.47 3.67
N PHE A 85 8.08 22.84 3.22
CA PHE A 85 7.90 23.58 1.97
C PHE A 85 8.91 24.72 1.83
N ASP A 86 9.21 25.37 2.95
CA ASP A 86 10.16 26.47 3.02
C ASP A 86 11.56 26.07 2.57
N ARG A 87 12.01 24.87 2.91
CA ARG A 87 13.34 24.39 2.55
C ARG A 87 13.44 23.98 1.08
N GLU A 88 12.39 23.39 0.54
CA GLU A 88 12.31 23.08 -0.89
C GLU A 88 12.25 24.37 -1.71
N GLU A 89 11.51 25.36 -1.26
CA GLU A 89 11.44 26.67 -1.90
C GLU A 89 12.78 27.39 -1.85
N GLU A 90 13.48 27.37 -0.72
CA GLU A 90 14.82 27.94 -0.60
C GLU A 90 15.79 27.28 -1.57
N LYS A 91 15.76 25.96 -1.63
CA LYS A 91 16.62 25.18 -2.53
C LYS A 91 16.31 25.47 -4.00
N ARG A 92 15.03 25.54 -4.35
CA ARG A 92 14.59 25.93 -5.68
C ARG A 92 15.02 27.36 -6.04
N SER A 93 14.87 28.28 -5.10
CA SER A 93 15.27 29.68 -5.27
C SER A 93 16.77 29.78 -5.49
N GLU A 94 17.58 29.05 -4.73
CA GLU A 94 19.02 28.97 -4.92
C GLU A 94 19.39 28.40 -6.29
N ASP A 95 18.75 27.30 -6.68
CA ASP A 95 19.00 26.67 -7.98
C ASP A 95 18.64 27.58 -9.14
N ILE A 96 17.52 28.29 -9.06
CA ILE A 96 17.10 29.25 -10.06
C ILE A 96 18.10 30.43 -10.12
N TYR A 97 18.52 30.91 -8.97
CA TYR A 97 19.53 32.01 -8.89
C TYR A 97 20.85 31.62 -9.55
N GLN A 98 21.33 30.39 -9.29
CA GLN A 98 22.54 29.87 -9.89
C GLN A 98 22.42 29.72 -11.41
N ILE A 99 21.30 29.26 -11.90
CA ILE A 99 21.02 29.13 -13.33
C ILE A 99 21.01 30.52 -13.99
N GLU A 100 20.31 31.48 -13.41
CA GLU A 100 20.24 32.84 -13.92
C GLU A 100 21.62 33.52 -13.92
N LYS A 101 22.39 33.33 -12.87
CA LYS A 101 23.75 33.83 -12.75
C LYS A 101 24.67 33.29 -13.84
N LYS A 102 24.63 32.00 -14.08
CA LYS A 102 25.40 31.34 -15.14
C LYS A 102 24.98 31.80 -16.53
N ALA A 103 23.69 31.98 -16.74
CA ALA A 103 23.19 32.52 -18.03
C ALA A 103 23.65 33.94 -18.27
N ALA A 104 23.64 34.79 -17.24
CA ALA A 104 24.13 36.17 -17.31
C ALA A 104 25.63 36.22 -17.59
N GLU A 105 26.44 35.39 -16.94
CA GLU A 105 27.87 35.27 -17.15
C GLU A 105 28.19 34.81 -18.58
N ALA A 106 27.47 33.83 -19.08
CA ALA A 106 27.62 33.32 -20.45
C ALA A 106 27.25 34.38 -21.49
N ALA A 107 26.20 35.18 -21.22
CA ALA A 107 25.80 36.27 -22.10
C ALA A 107 26.82 37.41 -22.12
N CYS A 108 27.42 37.72 -20.97
CA CYS A 108 28.52 38.70 -20.89
C CYS A 108 29.77 38.22 -21.59
N SER A 109 30.15 36.97 -21.47
CA SER A 109 31.30 36.37 -22.20
C SER A 109 31.10 36.39 -23.70
N GLY A 110 29.87 36.16 -24.18
CA GLY A 110 29.55 36.19 -25.59
C GLY A 110 29.57 37.59 -26.23
N LYS A 111 29.48 38.64 -25.45
CA LYS A 111 29.51 40.04 -25.94
C LYS A 111 30.90 40.64 -26.05
N GLU A 112 31.89 40.04 -25.43
CA GLU A 112 33.30 40.51 -25.48
C GLU A 112 34.03 40.00 -26.71
N ASP A 113 33.48 39.05 -27.43
CA ASP A 113 33.99 38.52 -28.68
C ASP A 113 33.34 39.25 -29.87
#